data_2e2b6dc429ccd29faadab7e10bed42aa
#
_entry.id   2e2b6dc429ccd29faadab7e10bed42aa
#
_cell.length_a   1.000
_cell.length_b   1.000
_cell.length_c   1.000
_cell.angle_alpha   90.00
_cell.angle_beta   90.00
_cell.angle_gamma   90.00
#
_symmetry.space_group_name_H-M   'P 1'
#
loop_
_entity.id
_entity.type
_entity.pdbx_description
1 polymer ?
#
loop_
_entity_poly.entity_id
_entity_poly.type
_entity_poly.pdbx_seq_one_letter_code
_entity_poly.pdbx_strand_id
1 'polypeptide(L)'
;MSSNIPDTDKKRIVIVGGGFAGLALIRTLRRSGMQVVLVDKHNYHMFKPLLYQVASSALNVGDIAFPFRKMFHGWNDFFFRMAYIERVDATAKRLYTTVGDIRYDYLVISTGCVPNFFGIENIKRTALAMSNITDALNIRNRVLRNFEIAVTASSDAERISRLNVVIVGGGASGVEIAGALSEMRRYVMPRDYPRLDMSHMSIYLIEGLGRLLSSMSEQTSAEALKTLDSKGVKVMLNRKVTDYVDGCAIFDDGESIPTQNLSLIHISEPTRRS
;
A
#
# COMPACT_ATOMS: atom_id res chain seq x y z
N MET A 1 29.71 1.27 -13.07
CA MET A 1 29.25 2.66 -12.81
C MET A 1 29.74 3.09 -11.44
N SER A 2 30.05 4.35 -11.22
CA SER A 2 30.44 4.87 -9.90
C SER A 2 29.21 5.46 -9.21
N SER A 3 29.00 5.14 -7.92
CA SER A 3 27.93 5.74 -7.12
C SER A 3 28.08 7.26 -6.91
N ASN A 4 29.24 7.81 -7.31
CA ASN A 4 29.61 9.23 -7.24
C ASN A 4 29.29 9.87 -5.87
N ILE A 5 29.71 9.17 -4.79
CA ILE A 5 29.66 9.68 -3.42
C ILE A 5 31.13 10.01 -3.05
N PRO A 6 31.43 11.25 -2.66
CA PRO A 6 32.79 11.65 -2.34
C PRO A 6 33.38 10.83 -1.19
N ASP A 7 34.63 10.46 -1.28
CA ASP A 7 35.37 9.92 -0.14
C ASP A 7 35.59 11.01 0.91
N THR A 8 35.66 10.61 2.17
CA THR A 8 35.79 11.49 3.31
C THR A 8 36.40 10.73 4.49
N ASP A 9 37.04 11.43 5.41
CA ASP A 9 37.52 10.88 6.69
C ASP A 9 36.37 10.65 7.72
N LYS A 10 35.18 11.16 7.40
CA LYS A 10 34.00 10.95 8.24
C LYS A 10 33.50 9.51 8.15
N LYS A 11 32.97 8.99 9.27
CA LYS A 11 32.23 7.73 9.23
C LYS A 11 31.04 7.83 8.30
N ARG A 12 30.85 6.82 7.44
CA ARG A 12 29.74 6.75 6.49
C ARG A 12 28.67 5.78 6.99
N ILE A 13 27.44 6.30 7.13
CA ILE A 13 26.25 5.48 7.35
C ILE A 13 25.43 5.40 6.07
N VAL A 14 25.15 4.19 5.62
CA VAL A 14 24.26 3.93 4.49
C VAL A 14 22.92 3.42 5.00
N ILE A 15 21.84 4.08 4.61
CA ILE A 15 20.46 3.75 4.99
C ILE A 15 19.73 3.31 3.73
N VAL A 16 19.24 2.08 3.74
CA VAL A 16 18.46 1.50 2.64
C VAL A 16 16.98 1.60 2.98
N GLY A 17 16.25 2.39 2.20
CA GLY A 17 14.83 2.66 2.39
C GLY A 17 14.53 3.98 3.09
N GLY A 18 13.90 4.90 2.37
CA GLY A 18 13.46 6.23 2.82
C GLY A 18 12.02 6.25 3.36
N GLY A 19 11.55 5.13 3.94
CA GLY A 19 10.30 5.05 4.67
C GLY A 19 10.35 5.75 6.03
N PHE A 20 9.37 5.51 6.89
CA PHE A 20 9.30 6.16 8.21
C PHE A 20 10.55 5.93 9.06
N ALA A 21 11.02 4.69 9.15
CA ALA A 21 12.18 4.34 9.97
C ALA A 21 13.47 5.00 9.44
N GLY A 22 13.73 4.87 8.12
CA GLY A 22 14.89 5.50 7.49
C GLY A 22 14.87 7.02 7.64
N LEU A 23 13.71 7.64 7.41
CA LEU A 23 13.56 9.09 7.53
C LEU A 23 13.74 9.59 8.97
N ALA A 24 13.19 8.88 9.96
CA ALA A 24 13.39 9.21 11.37
C ALA A 24 14.88 9.17 11.75
N LEU A 25 15.57 8.10 11.34
CA LEU A 25 17.02 7.98 11.60
C LEU A 25 17.81 9.10 10.91
N ILE A 26 17.56 9.39 9.64
CA ILE A 26 18.26 10.45 8.91
C ILE A 26 18.15 11.79 9.65
N ARG A 27 16.96 12.12 10.17
CA ARG A 27 16.74 13.36 10.93
C ARG A 27 17.59 13.44 12.19
N THR A 28 17.76 12.33 12.91
CA THR A 28 18.60 12.30 14.14
C THR A 28 20.09 12.45 13.82
N LEU A 29 20.52 12.00 12.62
CA LEU A 29 21.91 12.05 12.20
C LEU A 29 22.38 13.42 11.66
N ARG A 30 21.49 14.38 11.53
CA ARG A 30 21.83 15.69 10.92
C ARG A 30 22.98 16.43 11.59
N ARG A 31 23.23 16.19 12.88
CA ARG A 31 24.30 16.82 13.66
C ARG A 31 25.36 15.82 14.14
N SER A 32 25.40 14.63 13.58
CA SER A 32 26.29 13.56 14.02
C SER A 32 27.75 13.70 13.53
N GLY A 33 27.98 14.60 12.57
CA GLY A 33 29.29 14.68 11.89
C GLY A 33 29.56 13.54 10.90
N MET A 34 28.62 12.65 10.68
CA MET A 34 28.73 11.51 9.75
C MET A 34 28.35 11.92 8.32
N GLN A 35 28.90 11.20 7.34
CA GLN A 35 28.41 11.22 5.98
C GLN A 35 27.22 10.25 5.90
N VAL A 36 26.04 10.76 5.53
CA VAL A 36 24.78 9.99 5.47
C VAL A 36 24.40 9.75 4.01
N VAL A 37 24.21 8.49 3.67
CA VAL A 37 23.80 8.08 2.32
C VAL A 37 22.45 7.38 2.42
N LEU A 38 21.43 7.94 1.77
CA LEU A 38 20.14 7.28 1.58
C LEU A 38 20.11 6.59 0.21
N VAL A 39 19.77 5.31 0.19
CA VAL A 39 19.48 4.55 -1.02
C VAL A 39 18.03 4.11 -1.00
N ASP A 40 17.28 4.49 -2.02
CA ASP A 40 15.87 4.07 -2.18
C ASP A 40 15.57 3.85 -3.67
N LYS A 41 14.65 2.97 -3.98
CA LYS A 41 14.17 2.74 -5.35
C LYS A 41 13.30 3.89 -5.90
N HIS A 42 12.75 4.71 -5.02
CA HIS A 42 11.97 5.92 -5.31
C HIS A 42 12.76 7.17 -4.91
N ASN A 43 12.54 8.28 -5.59
CA ASN A 43 13.18 9.56 -5.26
C ASN A 43 12.39 10.42 -4.27
N TYR A 44 11.38 9.84 -3.62
CA TYR A 44 10.47 10.50 -2.70
C TYR A 44 10.14 9.63 -1.48
N HIS A 45 9.90 10.30 -0.36
CA HIS A 45 9.21 9.72 0.78
C HIS A 45 7.72 9.67 0.50
N MET A 46 7.10 8.53 0.77
CA MET A 46 5.65 8.35 0.64
C MET A 46 5.02 8.22 2.03
N PHE A 47 4.01 9.03 2.30
CA PHE A 47 3.25 8.94 3.53
C PHE A 47 2.17 7.85 3.39
N LYS A 48 2.57 6.60 3.61
CA LYS A 48 1.73 5.40 3.41
C LYS A 48 0.34 5.44 4.06
N PRO A 49 0.15 6.01 5.29
CA PRO A 49 -1.17 6.05 5.91
C PRO A 49 -2.25 6.76 5.10
N LEU A 50 -1.88 7.61 4.12
CA LEU A 50 -2.83 8.32 3.27
C LEU A 50 -3.01 7.70 1.87
N LEU A 51 -2.45 6.51 1.61
CA LEU A 51 -2.63 5.82 0.32
C LEU A 51 -4.10 5.55 -0.01
N TYR A 52 -4.92 5.22 1.00
CA TYR A 52 -6.34 4.97 0.81
C TYR A 52 -7.09 6.20 0.28
N GLN A 53 -6.66 7.41 0.65
CA GLN A 53 -7.24 8.66 0.14
C GLN A 53 -6.87 8.91 -1.33
N VAL A 54 -5.68 8.49 -1.77
CA VAL A 54 -5.33 8.51 -3.19
C VAL A 54 -6.15 7.46 -3.95
N ALA A 55 -6.31 6.27 -3.39
CA ALA A 55 -7.09 5.19 -3.99
C ALA A 55 -8.60 5.52 -4.10
N SER A 56 -9.14 6.35 -3.22
CA SER A 56 -10.52 6.85 -3.24
C SER A 56 -10.70 8.21 -3.92
N SER A 57 -9.67 8.75 -4.56
CA SER A 57 -9.67 10.08 -5.20
C SER A 57 -9.83 11.27 -4.25
N ALA A 58 -9.70 11.09 -2.95
CA ALA A 58 -9.82 12.17 -1.95
C ALA A 58 -8.57 13.06 -1.88
N LEU A 59 -7.38 12.51 -2.20
CA LEU A 59 -6.12 13.26 -2.27
C LEU A 59 -5.39 13.01 -3.59
N ASN A 60 -4.55 13.98 -3.98
CA ASN A 60 -3.62 13.81 -5.07
C ASN A 60 -2.31 13.17 -4.60
N VAL A 61 -1.58 12.56 -5.52
CA VAL A 61 -0.27 11.94 -5.25
C VAL A 61 0.72 12.94 -4.65
N GLY A 62 0.70 14.19 -5.13
CA GLY A 62 1.58 15.25 -4.65
C GLY A 62 1.40 15.60 -3.17
N ASP A 63 0.23 15.31 -2.61
CA ASP A 63 -0.09 15.60 -1.20
C ASP A 63 0.57 14.60 -0.23
N ILE A 64 0.96 13.42 -0.72
CA ILE A 64 1.55 12.35 0.08
C ILE A 64 2.96 11.94 -0.33
N ALA A 65 3.52 12.54 -1.39
CA ALA A 65 4.85 12.24 -1.93
C ALA A 65 5.80 13.43 -1.77
N PHE A 66 6.87 13.24 -0.98
CA PHE A 66 7.82 14.30 -0.65
C PHE A 66 9.22 13.98 -1.20
N PRO A 67 9.76 14.72 -2.18
CA PRO A 67 11.07 14.44 -2.76
C PRO A 67 12.20 14.50 -1.74
N PHE A 68 13.03 13.46 -1.64
CA PHE A 68 14.14 13.40 -0.68
C PHE A 68 15.13 14.57 -0.85
N ARG A 69 15.45 14.93 -2.06
CA ARG A 69 16.38 16.04 -2.33
C ARG A 69 15.86 17.38 -1.81
N LYS A 70 14.53 17.58 -1.84
CA LYS A 70 13.89 18.77 -1.26
C LYS A 70 13.91 18.74 0.26
N MET A 71 13.65 17.57 0.87
CA MET A 71 13.60 17.40 2.33
C MET A 71 14.96 17.66 3.00
N PHE A 72 16.05 17.32 2.33
CA PHE A 72 17.42 17.41 2.87
C PHE A 72 18.27 18.43 2.16
N HIS A 73 17.65 19.38 1.47
CA HIS A 73 18.35 20.48 0.81
C HIS A 73 19.25 21.25 1.81
N GLY A 74 20.43 21.63 1.36
CA GLY A 74 21.39 22.39 2.17
C GLY A 74 22.17 21.55 3.22
N TRP A 75 22.05 20.23 3.22
CA TRP A 75 22.87 19.37 4.04
C TRP A 75 24.02 18.74 3.23
N ASN A 76 25.23 19.28 3.39
CA ASN A 76 26.41 18.92 2.56
C ASN A 76 26.86 17.47 2.74
N ASP A 77 26.65 16.86 3.91
CA ASP A 77 27.03 15.48 4.20
C ASP A 77 25.92 14.45 3.90
N PHE A 78 24.82 14.88 3.28
CA PHE A 78 23.73 14.00 2.88
C PHE A 78 23.78 13.72 1.38
N PHE A 79 23.76 12.43 1.05
CA PHE A 79 23.74 11.95 -0.33
C PHE A 79 22.54 11.03 -0.55
N PHE A 80 21.80 11.27 -1.62
CA PHE A 80 20.71 10.40 -2.04
C PHE A 80 21.07 9.69 -3.35
N ARG A 81 20.82 8.37 -3.40
CA ARG A 81 20.92 7.56 -4.62
C ARG A 81 19.62 6.80 -4.85
N MET A 82 19.01 7.04 -6.01
CA MET A 82 17.89 6.23 -6.48
C MET A 82 18.43 4.97 -7.11
N ALA A 83 18.28 3.83 -6.43
CA ALA A 83 18.85 2.57 -6.87
C ALA A 83 18.14 1.36 -6.25
N TYR A 84 18.24 0.22 -6.91
CA TYR A 84 17.94 -1.09 -6.32
C TYR A 84 19.21 -1.66 -5.69
N ILE A 85 19.02 -2.41 -4.61
CA ILE A 85 20.08 -3.17 -3.96
C ILE A 85 20.20 -4.51 -4.66
N GLU A 86 21.43 -4.86 -5.04
CA GLU A 86 21.73 -6.15 -5.67
C GLU A 86 22.32 -7.14 -4.66
N ARG A 87 23.25 -6.67 -3.82
CA ARG A 87 23.93 -7.51 -2.83
C ARG A 87 24.53 -6.67 -1.70
N VAL A 88 24.60 -7.27 -0.51
CA VAL A 88 25.32 -6.73 0.65
C VAL A 88 26.52 -7.65 0.92
N ASP A 89 27.71 -7.06 1.03
CA ASP A 89 28.91 -7.71 1.50
C ASP A 89 29.25 -7.14 2.89
N ALA A 90 28.91 -7.88 3.92
CA ALA A 90 29.11 -7.45 5.30
C ALA A 90 30.58 -7.47 5.71
N THR A 91 31.37 -8.39 5.16
CA THR A 91 32.81 -8.52 5.45
C THR A 91 33.60 -7.38 4.83
N ALA A 92 33.37 -7.11 3.55
CA ALA A 92 34.02 -6.00 2.85
C ALA A 92 33.37 -4.64 3.15
N LYS A 93 32.26 -4.59 3.92
CA LYS A 93 31.44 -3.40 4.19
C LYS A 93 31.07 -2.64 2.91
N ARG A 94 30.52 -3.39 1.94
CA ARG A 94 30.09 -2.84 0.64
C ARG A 94 28.64 -3.18 0.34
N LEU A 95 27.90 -2.19 -0.13
CA LEU A 95 26.58 -2.30 -0.69
C LEU A 95 26.68 -2.19 -2.21
N TYR A 96 26.27 -3.24 -2.93
CA TYR A 96 26.21 -3.26 -4.39
C TYR A 96 24.84 -2.83 -4.85
N THR A 97 24.80 -1.89 -5.79
CA THR A 97 23.55 -1.29 -6.28
C THR A 97 23.58 -1.15 -7.80
N THR A 98 22.43 -0.96 -8.41
CA THR A 98 22.28 -0.72 -9.85
C THR A 98 23.03 0.52 -10.37
N VAL A 99 23.52 1.40 -9.49
CA VAL A 99 24.28 2.61 -9.85
C VAL A 99 25.73 2.58 -9.35
N GLY A 100 26.22 1.43 -8.96
CA GLY A 100 27.56 1.19 -8.44
C GLY A 100 27.59 0.82 -6.97
N ASP A 101 28.79 0.49 -6.48
CA ASP A 101 28.98 0.08 -5.09
C ASP A 101 29.22 1.26 -4.15
N ILE A 102 28.80 1.08 -2.90
CA ILE A 102 28.90 2.07 -1.83
C ILE A 102 29.58 1.43 -0.62
N ARG A 103 30.74 1.96 -0.22
CA ARG A 103 31.37 1.57 1.05
C ARG A 103 30.60 2.17 2.21
N TYR A 104 30.57 1.46 3.34
CA TYR A 104 29.94 1.93 4.57
C TYR A 104 30.74 1.55 5.81
N ASP A 105 30.65 2.35 6.85
CA ASP A 105 31.05 1.96 8.21
C ASP A 105 29.85 1.31 8.93
N TYR A 106 28.64 1.85 8.68
CA TYR A 106 27.38 1.38 9.22
C TYR A 106 26.36 1.22 8.10
N LEU A 107 25.60 0.12 8.15
CA LEU A 107 24.50 -0.15 7.22
C LEU A 107 23.22 -0.35 8.01
N VAL A 108 22.15 0.37 7.62
CA VAL A 108 20.82 0.22 8.17
C VAL A 108 19.86 -0.18 7.05
N ILE A 109 19.15 -1.29 7.25
CA ILE A 109 18.16 -1.81 6.32
C ILE A 109 16.77 -1.48 6.85
N SER A 110 16.05 -0.59 6.15
CA SER A 110 14.70 -0.11 6.50
C SER A 110 13.75 -0.15 5.30
N THR A 111 13.80 -1.25 4.54
CA THR A 111 13.07 -1.44 3.27
C THR A 111 11.56 -1.62 3.43
N GLY A 112 11.07 -1.78 4.66
CA GLY A 112 9.64 -1.96 4.96
C GLY A 112 9.14 -3.35 4.57
N CYS A 113 7.85 -3.43 4.23
CA CYS A 113 7.11 -4.66 3.97
C CYS A 113 6.60 -4.70 2.53
N VAL A 114 6.29 -5.90 2.05
CA VAL A 114 5.67 -6.16 0.75
C VAL A 114 4.30 -6.81 0.94
N PRO A 115 3.37 -6.69 -0.02
CA PRO A 115 2.11 -7.41 0.01
C PRO A 115 2.32 -8.92 0.06
N ASN A 116 1.52 -9.62 0.85
CA ASN A 116 1.50 -11.07 0.90
C ASN A 116 0.20 -11.58 0.26
N PHE A 117 0.33 -12.38 -0.77
CA PHE A 117 -0.79 -12.98 -1.50
C PHE A 117 -1.06 -14.43 -1.08
N PHE A 118 -0.51 -14.88 0.06
CA PHE A 118 -0.69 -16.22 0.65
C PHE A 118 -0.38 -17.39 -0.29
N GLY A 119 0.45 -17.17 -1.33
CA GLY A 119 0.78 -18.19 -2.32
C GLY A 119 -0.33 -18.47 -3.34
N ILE A 120 -1.41 -17.69 -3.37
CA ILE A 120 -2.52 -17.86 -4.29
C ILE A 120 -2.21 -17.11 -5.60
N GLU A 121 -1.77 -17.84 -6.62
CA GLU A 121 -1.27 -17.24 -7.87
C GLU A 121 -2.35 -16.48 -8.65
N ASN A 122 -3.62 -16.92 -8.65
CA ASN A 122 -4.70 -16.18 -9.29
C ASN A 122 -4.95 -14.83 -8.62
N ILE A 123 -4.93 -14.80 -7.29
CA ILE A 123 -5.06 -13.54 -6.52
C ILE A 123 -3.87 -12.63 -6.79
N LYS A 124 -2.64 -13.16 -6.74
CA LYS A 124 -1.42 -12.39 -7.00
C LYS A 124 -1.42 -11.72 -8.39
N ARG A 125 -2.00 -12.39 -9.39
CA ARG A 125 -2.09 -11.90 -10.76
C ARG A 125 -3.18 -10.86 -10.96
N THR A 126 -4.28 -10.93 -10.22
CA THR A 126 -5.52 -10.16 -10.46
C THR A 126 -5.84 -9.13 -9.40
N ALA A 127 -5.56 -9.41 -8.13
CA ALA A 127 -5.88 -8.51 -7.03
C ALA A 127 -4.98 -7.27 -7.05
N LEU A 128 -5.55 -6.16 -6.67
CA LEU A 128 -4.85 -4.89 -6.51
C LEU A 128 -4.32 -4.78 -5.07
N ALA A 129 -3.02 -4.67 -4.93
CA ALA A 129 -2.40 -4.33 -3.64
C ALA A 129 -2.54 -2.83 -3.34
N MET A 130 -2.28 -2.43 -2.09
CA MET A 130 -2.19 -1.03 -1.69
C MET A 130 -0.92 -0.82 -0.85
N SER A 131 0.24 -0.87 -1.50
CA SER A 131 1.54 -0.77 -0.84
C SER A 131 2.35 0.46 -1.24
N ASN A 132 2.02 1.05 -2.39
CA ASN A 132 2.69 2.21 -2.97
C ASN A 132 1.71 3.07 -3.79
N ILE A 133 2.20 4.21 -4.30
CA ILE A 133 1.39 5.16 -5.08
C ILE A 133 0.80 4.52 -6.35
N THR A 134 1.59 3.73 -7.07
CA THR A 134 1.12 3.06 -8.29
C THR A 134 -0.03 2.12 -7.99
N ASP A 135 0.06 1.37 -6.89
CA ASP A 135 -1.02 0.49 -6.44
C ASP A 135 -2.30 1.28 -6.14
N ALA A 136 -2.19 2.38 -5.38
CA ALA A 136 -3.34 3.24 -5.06
C ALA A 136 -4.00 3.82 -6.31
N LEU A 137 -3.19 4.28 -7.28
CA LEU A 137 -3.69 4.75 -8.56
C LEU A 137 -4.34 3.62 -9.38
N ASN A 138 -3.81 2.41 -9.33
CA ASN A 138 -4.41 1.26 -9.99
C ASN A 138 -5.78 0.91 -9.41
N ILE A 139 -5.94 0.96 -8.07
CA ILE A 139 -7.24 0.79 -7.42
C ILE A 139 -8.21 1.86 -7.91
N ARG A 140 -7.83 3.13 -7.82
CA ARG A 140 -8.65 4.26 -8.27
C ARG A 140 -9.11 4.09 -9.72
N ASN A 141 -8.16 3.88 -10.61
CA ASN A 141 -8.44 3.79 -12.04
C ASN A 141 -9.28 2.55 -12.38
N ARG A 142 -9.09 1.42 -11.67
CA ARG A 142 -9.90 0.22 -11.84
C ARG A 142 -11.35 0.46 -11.41
N VAL A 143 -11.56 1.06 -10.25
CA VAL A 143 -12.90 1.38 -9.73
C VAL A 143 -13.62 2.33 -10.69
N LEU A 144 -13.03 3.46 -11.07
CA LEU A 144 -13.62 4.43 -11.98
C LEU A 144 -13.92 3.81 -13.37
N ARG A 145 -12.98 3.06 -13.94
CA ARG A 145 -13.21 2.35 -15.20
C ARG A 145 -14.39 1.38 -15.13
N ASN A 146 -14.54 0.67 -14.01
CA ASN A 146 -15.64 -0.26 -13.83
C ASN A 146 -16.99 0.46 -13.68
N PHE A 147 -17.02 1.68 -13.14
CA PHE A 147 -18.20 2.53 -13.19
C PHE A 147 -18.59 2.90 -14.63
N GLU A 148 -17.63 3.31 -15.45
CA GLU A 148 -17.90 3.62 -16.89
C GLU A 148 -18.47 2.40 -17.63
N ILE A 149 -17.91 1.21 -17.38
CA ILE A 149 -18.42 -0.03 -18.00
C ILE A 149 -19.81 -0.38 -17.45
N ALA A 150 -20.08 -0.17 -16.17
CA ALA A 150 -21.37 -0.44 -15.56
C ALA A 150 -22.51 0.41 -16.12
N VAL A 151 -22.23 1.64 -16.58
CA VAL A 151 -23.18 2.52 -17.27
C VAL A 151 -23.74 1.86 -18.53
N THR A 152 -22.90 1.11 -19.26
CA THR A 152 -23.25 0.48 -20.55
C THR A 152 -23.50 -1.02 -20.44
N ALA A 153 -23.48 -1.57 -19.22
CA ALA A 153 -23.68 -3.00 -18.98
C ALA A 153 -25.04 -3.48 -19.47
N SER A 154 -25.05 -4.61 -20.17
CA SER A 154 -26.25 -5.20 -20.80
C SER A 154 -27.15 -5.95 -19.81
N SER A 155 -26.64 -6.29 -18.63
CA SER A 155 -27.38 -7.01 -17.59
C SER A 155 -27.05 -6.51 -16.18
N ASP A 156 -27.96 -6.74 -15.23
CA ASP A 156 -27.73 -6.43 -13.82
C ASP A 156 -26.60 -7.28 -13.23
N ALA A 157 -26.45 -8.53 -13.67
CA ALA A 157 -25.36 -9.39 -13.20
C ALA A 157 -23.99 -8.81 -13.60
N GLU A 158 -23.84 -8.33 -14.82
CA GLU A 158 -22.61 -7.65 -15.27
C GLU A 158 -22.41 -6.35 -14.47
N ARG A 159 -23.44 -5.53 -14.32
CA ARG A 159 -23.41 -4.28 -13.58
C ARG A 159 -22.97 -4.49 -12.12
N ILE A 160 -23.57 -5.46 -11.44
CA ILE A 160 -23.23 -5.82 -10.05
C ILE A 160 -21.76 -6.28 -9.97
N SER A 161 -21.30 -7.14 -10.88
CA SER A 161 -19.91 -7.60 -10.90
C SER A 161 -18.92 -6.44 -11.09
N ARG A 162 -19.26 -5.43 -11.90
CA ARG A 162 -18.43 -4.23 -12.11
C ARG A 162 -18.42 -3.31 -10.91
N LEU A 163 -19.54 -3.17 -10.20
CA LEU A 163 -19.69 -2.23 -9.09
C LEU A 163 -19.27 -2.81 -7.74
N ASN A 164 -19.37 -4.12 -7.54
CA ASN A 164 -18.92 -4.75 -6.30
C ASN A 164 -17.41 -4.55 -6.09
N VAL A 165 -17.05 -4.21 -4.85
CA VAL A 165 -15.65 -4.12 -4.40
C VAL A 165 -15.45 -5.11 -3.27
N VAL A 166 -14.46 -6.01 -3.41
CA VAL A 166 -14.06 -6.96 -2.39
C VAL A 166 -12.66 -6.59 -1.89
N ILE A 167 -12.57 -6.29 -0.60
CA ILE A 167 -11.35 -5.91 0.10
C ILE A 167 -11.00 -7.06 1.05
N VAL A 168 -9.79 -7.60 0.92
CA VAL A 168 -9.29 -8.70 1.74
C VAL A 168 -8.26 -8.19 2.74
N GLY A 169 -8.56 -8.33 4.03
CA GLY A 169 -7.75 -7.91 5.16
C GLY A 169 -8.39 -6.79 5.98
N GLY A 170 -8.80 -7.12 7.21
CA GLY A 170 -9.46 -6.22 8.17
C GLY A 170 -8.49 -5.44 9.07
N GLY A 171 -7.23 -5.25 8.64
CA GLY A 171 -6.29 -4.33 9.28
C GLY A 171 -6.62 -2.86 9.00
N ALA A 172 -5.80 -1.93 9.54
CA ALA A 172 -6.03 -0.49 9.42
C ALA A 172 -6.30 -0.04 7.98
N SER A 173 -5.45 -0.43 7.04
CA SER A 173 -5.59 -0.02 5.63
C SER A 173 -6.86 -0.56 4.96
N GLY A 174 -7.30 -1.79 5.32
CA GLY A 174 -8.55 -2.36 4.82
C GLY A 174 -9.77 -1.63 5.34
N VAL A 175 -9.79 -1.31 6.63
CA VAL A 175 -10.85 -0.52 7.27
C VAL A 175 -10.92 0.89 6.65
N GLU A 176 -9.77 1.55 6.47
CA GLU A 176 -9.67 2.89 5.90
C GLU A 176 -10.18 2.95 4.46
N ILE A 177 -9.73 2.04 3.58
CA ILE A 177 -10.19 2.04 2.19
C ILE A 177 -11.66 1.64 2.05
N ALA A 178 -12.15 0.69 2.86
CA ALA A 178 -13.57 0.32 2.86
C ALA A 178 -14.45 1.51 3.25
N GLY A 179 -14.05 2.26 4.28
CA GLY A 179 -14.72 3.47 4.69
C GLY A 179 -14.70 4.56 3.62
N ALA A 180 -13.54 4.83 3.02
CA ALA A 180 -13.38 5.85 1.99
C ALA A 180 -14.16 5.54 0.71
N LEU A 181 -14.16 4.29 0.25
CA LEU A 181 -14.96 3.87 -0.91
C LEU A 181 -16.47 3.92 -0.62
N SER A 182 -16.86 3.67 0.63
CA SER A 182 -18.26 3.83 1.04
C SER A 182 -18.70 5.29 1.01
N GLU A 183 -17.85 6.23 1.44
CA GLU A 183 -18.12 7.66 1.33
C GLU A 183 -18.19 8.11 -0.14
N MET A 184 -17.27 7.62 -0.97
CA MET A 184 -17.29 7.85 -2.42
C MET A 184 -18.62 7.37 -3.03
N ARG A 185 -19.07 6.14 -2.71
CA ARG A 185 -20.36 5.60 -3.13
C ARG A 185 -21.54 6.49 -2.72
N ARG A 186 -21.49 7.03 -1.48
CA ARG A 186 -22.61 7.79 -0.91
C ARG A 186 -22.69 9.23 -1.42
N TYR A 187 -21.54 9.90 -1.59
CA TYR A 187 -21.50 11.36 -1.77
C TYR A 187 -21.00 11.81 -3.14
N VAL A 188 -20.17 10.99 -3.81
CA VAL A 188 -19.55 11.36 -5.07
C VAL A 188 -20.25 10.69 -6.25
N MET A 189 -20.30 9.36 -6.26
CA MET A 189 -20.79 8.59 -7.39
C MET A 189 -22.22 8.91 -7.82
N PRO A 190 -23.21 9.20 -6.93
CA PRO A 190 -24.54 9.59 -7.37
C PRO A 190 -24.60 10.90 -8.13
N ARG A 191 -23.62 11.79 -7.94
CA ARG A 191 -23.53 13.05 -8.68
C ARG A 191 -22.91 12.87 -10.05
N ASP A 192 -21.87 12.03 -10.13
CA ASP A 192 -21.13 11.78 -11.36
C ASP A 192 -21.91 10.81 -12.28
N TYR A 193 -22.64 9.86 -11.69
CA TYR A 193 -23.41 8.81 -12.38
C TYR A 193 -24.90 8.82 -11.97
N PRO A 194 -25.66 9.89 -12.28
CA PRO A 194 -27.02 10.08 -11.78
C PRO A 194 -28.04 9.05 -12.30
N ARG A 195 -27.71 8.32 -13.37
CA ARG A 195 -28.56 7.28 -13.96
C ARG A 195 -28.18 5.87 -13.52
N LEU A 196 -27.11 5.70 -12.73
CA LEU A 196 -26.65 4.42 -12.25
C LEU A 196 -27.23 4.17 -10.85
N ASP A 197 -27.94 3.07 -10.69
CA ASP A 197 -28.48 2.69 -9.36
C ASP A 197 -27.34 2.23 -8.44
N MET A 198 -27.01 3.05 -7.45
CA MET A 198 -25.98 2.75 -6.46
C MET A 198 -26.33 1.59 -5.51
N SER A 199 -27.57 1.09 -5.53
CA SER A 199 -27.94 -0.12 -4.77
C SER A 199 -27.24 -1.37 -5.32
N HIS A 200 -26.84 -1.36 -6.59
CA HIS A 200 -26.05 -2.43 -7.21
C HIS A 200 -24.59 -2.47 -6.75
N MET A 201 -24.08 -1.41 -6.11
CA MET A 201 -22.72 -1.38 -5.57
C MET A 201 -22.70 -1.88 -4.13
N SER A 202 -22.00 -2.95 -3.88
CA SER A 202 -21.68 -3.42 -2.53
C SER A 202 -20.18 -3.38 -2.27
N ILE A 203 -19.79 -2.97 -1.05
CA ILE A 203 -18.42 -2.99 -0.57
C ILE A 203 -18.33 -4.06 0.50
N TYR A 204 -17.48 -5.06 0.27
CA TYR A 204 -17.23 -6.16 1.17
C TYR A 204 -15.84 -6.02 1.77
N LEU A 205 -15.73 -6.17 3.09
CA LEU A 205 -14.48 -6.27 3.81
C LEU A 205 -14.38 -7.66 4.43
N ILE A 206 -13.45 -8.46 3.94
CA ILE A 206 -13.26 -9.86 4.32
C ILE A 206 -12.08 -9.96 5.28
N GLU A 207 -12.29 -10.58 6.44
CA GLU A 207 -11.25 -10.79 7.44
C GLU A 207 -11.27 -12.24 7.94
N GLY A 208 -10.11 -12.90 7.89
CA GLY A 208 -9.96 -14.29 8.32
C GLY A 208 -10.01 -14.49 9.84
N LEU A 209 -9.86 -13.42 10.60
CA LEU A 209 -9.94 -13.42 12.05
C LEU A 209 -11.34 -13.02 12.53
N GLY A 210 -11.63 -13.29 13.81
CA GLY A 210 -12.92 -12.99 14.42
C GLY A 210 -13.18 -11.50 14.71
N ARG A 211 -12.24 -10.60 14.39
CA ARG A 211 -12.40 -9.15 14.60
C ARG A 211 -11.53 -8.32 13.66
N LEU A 212 -11.97 -7.13 13.34
CA LEU A 212 -11.18 -6.12 12.65
C LEU A 212 -10.07 -5.59 13.57
N LEU A 213 -9.03 -5.00 12.98
CA LEU A 213 -7.94 -4.32 13.72
C LEU A 213 -7.39 -5.18 14.86
N SER A 214 -7.09 -6.46 14.59
CA SER A 214 -6.73 -7.46 15.61
C SER A 214 -5.54 -7.06 16.50
N SER A 215 -4.68 -6.15 16.04
CA SER A 215 -3.56 -5.56 16.80
C SER A 215 -3.96 -4.42 17.74
N MET A 216 -5.20 -3.94 17.69
CA MET A 216 -5.72 -2.85 18.51
C MET A 216 -6.63 -3.38 19.65
N SER A 217 -7.16 -2.49 20.49
CA SER A 217 -8.08 -2.87 21.57
C SER A 217 -9.40 -3.44 21.01
N GLU A 218 -10.08 -4.27 21.80
CA GLU A 218 -11.39 -4.80 21.43
C GLU A 218 -12.44 -3.71 21.25
N GLN A 219 -12.38 -2.66 22.07
CA GLN A 219 -13.23 -1.49 21.94
C GLN A 219 -13.04 -0.81 20.58
N THR A 220 -11.78 -0.57 20.16
CA THR A 220 -11.48 0.03 18.84
C THR A 220 -11.97 -0.86 17.70
N SER A 221 -11.82 -2.18 17.84
CA SER A 221 -12.32 -3.16 16.87
C SER A 221 -13.83 -3.11 16.73
N ALA A 222 -14.56 -3.09 17.85
CA ALA A 222 -16.02 -3.01 17.85
C ALA A 222 -16.55 -1.70 17.27
N GLU A 223 -15.89 -0.59 17.58
CA GLU A 223 -16.24 0.74 17.06
C GLU A 223 -16.00 0.84 15.54
N ALA A 224 -14.89 0.27 15.05
CA ALA A 224 -14.60 0.19 13.63
C ALA A 224 -15.67 -0.62 12.88
N LEU A 225 -16.05 -1.78 13.41
CA LEU A 225 -17.12 -2.62 12.86
C LEU A 225 -18.45 -1.86 12.78
N LYS A 226 -18.88 -1.26 13.90
CA LYS A 226 -20.11 -0.45 13.97
C LYS A 226 -20.09 0.71 12.96
N THR A 227 -18.96 1.38 12.83
CA THR A 227 -18.79 2.51 11.90
C THR A 227 -18.90 2.04 10.45
N LEU A 228 -18.23 0.96 10.07
CA LEU A 228 -18.31 0.41 8.72
C LEU A 228 -19.73 -0.08 8.37
N ASP A 229 -20.40 -0.74 9.31
CA ASP A 229 -21.78 -1.18 9.14
C ASP A 229 -22.72 0.01 8.90
N SER A 230 -22.60 1.08 9.70
CA SER A 230 -23.39 2.31 9.53
C SER A 230 -23.15 3.01 8.18
N LYS A 231 -21.99 2.77 7.56
CA LYS A 231 -21.63 3.24 6.22
C LYS A 231 -22.10 2.27 5.12
N GLY A 232 -22.71 1.13 5.47
CA GLY A 232 -23.21 0.11 4.55
C GLY A 232 -22.09 -0.74 3.92
N VAL A 233 -20.97 -0.89 4.61
CA VAL A 233 -19.92 -1.87 4.27
C VAL A 233 -20.30 -3.23 4.83
N LYS A 234 -20.29 -4.27 4.02
CA LYS A 234 -20.57 -5.64 4.42
C LYS A 234 -19.30 -6.28 4.99
N VAL A 235 -19.15 -6.31 6.30
CA VAL A 235 -17.99 -6.93 6.97
C VAL A 235 -18.25 -8.41 7.18
N MET A 236 -17.30 -9.25 6.73
CA MET A 236 -17.36 -10.71 6.85
C MET A 236 -16.15 -11.18 7.63
N LEU A 237 -16.35 -11.50 8.91
CA LEU A 237 -15.33 -12.01 9.83
C LEU A 237 -15.28 -13.54 9.79
N ASN A 238 -14.14 -14.12 10.23
CA ASN A 238 -13.87 -15.56 10.20
C ASN A 238 -14.02 -16.17 8.80
N ARG A 239 -13.73 -15.41 7.76
CA ARG A 239 -13.90 -15.81 6.38
C ARG A 239 -12.65 -15.51 5.56
N LYS A 240 -12.21 -16.44 4.72
CA LYS A 240 -11.00 -16.32 3.90
C LYS A 240 -11.34 -16.39 2.43
N VAL A 241 -10.70 -15.54 1.65
CA VAL A 241 -10.68 -15.68 0.19
C VAL A 241 -9.62 -16.71 -0.15
N THR A 242 -10.03 -17.78 -0.82
CA THR A 242 -9.19 -18.93 -1.18
C THR A 242 -8.75 -18.89 -2.62
N ASP A 243 -9.51 -18.23 -3.51
CA ASP A 243 -9.14 -18.05 -4.91
C ASP A 243 -9.89 -16.89 -5.57
N TYR A 244 -9.52 -16.59 -6.82
CA TYR A 244 -10.24 -15.66 -7.68
C TYR A 244 -10.30 -16.25 -9.10
N VAL A 245 -11.49 -16.64 -9.50
CA VAL A 245 -11.73 -17.33 -10.77
C VAL A 245 -12.94 -16.70 -11.47
N ASP A 246 -12.85 -16.49 -12.77
CA ASP A 246 -13.93 -16.01 -13.65
C ASP A 246 -14.66 -14.73 -13.13
N GLY A 247 -13.88 -13.83 -12.54
CA GLY A 247 -14.45 -12.59 -12.01
C GLY A 247 -15.18 -12.73 -10.68
N CYS A 248 -14.95 -13.84 -9.96
CA CYS A 248 -15.54 -14.12 -8.64
C CYS A 248 -14.45 -14.33 -7.59
N ALA A 249 -14.59 -13.68 -6.43
CA ALA A 249 -13.84 -14.01 -5.24
C ALA A 249 -14.44 -15.25 -4.59
N ILE A 250 -13.65 -16.30 -4.42
CA ILE A 250 -14.07 -17.61 -3.86
C ILE A 250 -13.67 -17.67 -2.40
N PHE A 251 -14.55 -18.16 -1.55
CA PHE A 251 -14.32 -18.29 -0.10
C PHE A 251 -14.09 -19.73 0.35
N ASP A 252 -13.62 -19.87 1.59
CA ASP A 252 -13.30 -21.17 2.22
C ASP A 252 -14.54 -22.05 2.49
N ASP A 253 -15.74 -21.47 2.47
CA ASP A 253 -17.03 -22.20 2.57
C ASP A 253 -17.63 -22.56 1.20
N GLY A 254 -16.94 -22.25 0.09
CA GLY A 254 -17.39 -22.50 -1.27
C GLY A 254 -18.32 -21.43 -1.85
N GLU A 255 -18.77 -20.45 -1.07
CA GLU A 255 -19.51 -19.31 -1.61
C GLU A 255 -18.61 -18.40 -2.43
N SER A 256 -19.19 -17.54 -3.25
CA SER A 256 -18.45 -16.59 -4.07
C SER A 256 -19.16 -15.24 -4.19
N ILE A 257 -18.39 -14.19 -4.44
CA ILE A 257 -18.88 -12.85 -4.74
C ILE A 257 -18.37 -12.40 -6.09
N PRO A 258 -19.25 -12.09 -7.05
CA PRO A 258 -18.86 -11.53 -8.34
C PRO A 258 -18.29 -10.12 -8.14
N THR A 259 -17.06 -9.89 -8.59
CA THR A 259 -16.37 -8.60 -8.50
C THR A 259 -15.27 -8.47 -9.53
N GLN A 260 -15.16 -7.30 -10.16
CA GLN A 260 -14.02 -6.92 -10.97
C GLN A 260 -13.02 -6.02 -10.19
N ASN A 261 -13.31 -5.76 -8.90
CA ASN A 261 -12.54 -4.90 -8.01
C ASN A 261 -12.10 -5.70 -6.76
N LEU A 262 -11.25 -6.71 -6.97
CA LEU A 262 -10.62 -7.42 -5.86
C LEU A 262 -9.37 -6.68 -5.41
N SER A 263 -9.32 -6.27 -4.15
CA SER A 263 -8.14 -5.68 -3.52
C SER A 263 -7.68 -6.52 -2.34
N LEU A 264 -6.38 -6.80 -2.27
CA LEU A 264 -5.75 -7.52 -1.18
C LEU A 264 -4.81 -6.59 -0.44
N ILE A 265 -5.14 -6.31 0.84
CA ILE A 265 -4.47 -5.30 1.67
C ILE A 265 -3.74 -5.95 2.86
N HIS A 266 -3.37 -7.21 2.71
CA HIS A 266 -2.57 -7.87 3.73
C HIS A 266 -1.09 -7.57 3.51
N ILE A 267 -0.44 -6.96 4.52
CA ILE A 267 0.99 -6.66 4.53
C ILE A 267 1.65 -7.64 5.50
N SER A 268 2.56 -8.49 5.01
CA SER A 268 3.44 -9.25 5.88
C SER A 268 4.60 -8.38 6.32
N GLU A 269 4.86 -8.31 7.61
CA GLU A 269 6.15 -7.83 8.10
C GLU A 269 7.26 -8.76 7.61
N PRO A 270 8.46 -8.21 7.28
CA PRO A 270 9.61 -9.06 7.01
C PRO A 270 9.86 -9.88 8.27
N THR A 271 9.76 -11.20 8.14
CA THR A 271 10.10 -12.11 9.23
C THR A 271 11.51 -11.79 9.70
N ARG A 272 11.68 -11.39 10.96
CA ARG A 272 12.98 -11.45 11.63
C ARG A 272 13.41 -12.90 11.57
N ARG A 273 14.35 -13.24 10.71
CA ARG A 273 15.14 -14.45 10.89
C ARG A 273 16.07 -14.15 12.07
N SER A 274 15.76 -14.79 13.17
CA SER A 274 16.67 -14.92 14.34
C SER A 274 17.98 -15.57 13.92
#